data_757c039ae61589dae082d967ae7cd7e5
#
_entry.id   757c039ae61589dae082d967ae7cd7e5
#
_cell.length_a   1.000
_cell.length_b   1.000
_cell.length_c   1.000
_cell.angle_alpha   90.00
_cell.angle_beta   90.00
_cell.angle_gamma   90.00
#
_symmetry.space_group_name_H-M   'P 1'
#
loop_
_entity.id
_entity.type
_entity.pdbx_description
1 polymer ?
#
loop_
_entity_poly.entity_id
_entity_poly.type
_entity_poly.pdbx_seq_one_letter_code
_entity_poly.pdbx_strand_id
1 'polypeptide(L)'
;VVDWRDQLHALLPAVRAFAIPMPTRFRGITVREGALIEGPAGWGEFSPFAEYGPRECARWLACALEAAVSGWPQPRRGRVGVNVTVPAVGPDRASEIVAGSGCRTAKVKVAEAGQADADDIARVEAVRDAIGPAGRVRVDANGAWSVEHAARMLRALNRFGLEYAEQPCASLAELAELRRLVDVPLAADESIRRATDPLAVRAAGAADIVVLKVQPLGGVRTALLIASECGLPVVVSSAVESSVGLAAGVALAAALPELPYDCGLATMSLLAGDVTADPLAAEHGTLPVRAAAPDPERLSAWAADPAPWTARMLAAAEFLRPAAEPRMRR
;
A
#
# COMPACT_ATOMS: atom_id res chain seq x y z
N VAL A 1 6.55 -19.75 20.66
CA VAL A 1 6.13 -18.33 20.56
C VAL A 1 7.41 -17.51 20.45
N VAL A 2 7.60 -16.82 19.32
CA VAL A 2 8.76 -15.95 19.11
C VAL A 2 8.54 -14.69 19.96
N ASP A 3 9.47 -14.39 20.88
CA ASP A 3 9.47 -13.11 21.57
C ASP A 3 10.09 -12.04 20.65
N TRP A 4 9.24 -11.21 20.07
CA TRP A 4 9.65 -10.15 19.16
C TRP A 4 10.53 -9.08 19.82
N ARG A 5 10.42 -8.89 21.15
CA ARG A 5 11.22 -7.90 21.88
C ARG A 5 12.67 -8.32 21.98
N ASP A 6 12.91 -9.58 22.37
CA ASP A 6 14.27 -10.13 22.44
C ASP A 6 14.93 -10.14 21.05
N GLN A 7 14.16 -10.52 20.01
CA GLN A 7 14.66 -10.49 18.64
C GLN A 7 15.01 -9.07 18.21
N LEU A 8 14.15 -8.08 18.50
CA LEU A 8 14.42 -6.69 18.16
C LEU A 8 15.72 -6.20 18.79
N HIS A 9 15.93 -6.43 20.09
CA HIS A 9 17.15 -5.99 20.79
C HIS A 9 18.43 -6.52 20.14
N ALA A 10 18.42 -7.76 19.66
CA ALA A 10 19.54 -8.35 18.95
C ALA A 10 19.80 -7.70 17.58
N LEU A 11 18.75 -7.19 16.93
CA LEU A 11 18.82 -6.62 15.57
C LEU A 11 19.09 -5.10 15.55
N LEU A 12 18.84 -4.38 16.66
CA LEU A 12 19.01 -2.91 16.72
C LEU A 12 20.38 -2.40 16.26
N PRO A 13 21.53 -3.06 16.55
CA PRO A 13 22.84 -2.58 16.10
C PRO A 13 23.00 -2.58 14.57
N ALA A 14 22.22 -3.39 13.86
CA ALA A 14 22.24 -3.51 12.40
C ALA A 14 21.23 -2.61 11.68
N VAL A 15 20.45 -1.79 12.39
CA VAL A 15 19.47 -0.89 11.80
C VAL A 15 20.15 0.13 10.90
N ARG A 16 19.59 0.33 9.69
CA ARG A 16 20.03 1.33 8.70
C ARG A 16 18.83 2.20 8.33
N ALA A 17 18.96 3.51 8.45
CA ALA A 17 17.92 4.45 8.06
C ALA A 17 18.18 5.05 6.68
N PHE A 18 17.11 5.38 5.98
CA PHE A 18 17.14 6.01 4.68
C PHE A 18 16.14 7.17 4.56
N ALA A 19 16.44 8.12 3.66
CA ALA A 19 15.56 9.21 3.28
C ALA A 19 15.66 9.42 1.76
N ILE A 20 14.65 9.00 1.02
CA ILE A 20 14.61 9.06 -0.46
C ILE A 20 13.68 10.19 -0.90
N PRO A 21 14.15 11.18 -1.67
CA PRO A 21 13.31 12.23 -2.22
C PRO A 21 12.21 11.69 -3.14
N MET A 22 11.09 12.39 -3.19
CA MET A 22 9.97 12.11 -4.09
C MET A 22 9.84 13.27 -5.07
N PRO A 23 10.01 13.05 -6.39
CA PRO A 23 9.93 14.11 -7.41
C PRO A 23 8.56 14.80 -7.46
N THR A 24 7.51 14.06 -7.11
CA THR A 24 6.14 14.58 -7.02
C THR A 24 5.64 14.41 -5.59
N ARG A 25 5.07 15.48 -5.01
CA ARG A 25 4.43 15.38 -3.70
C ARG A 25 3.32 14.33 -3.74
N PHE A 26 3.36 13.39 -2.81
CA PHE A 26 2.39 12.31 -2.73
C PHE A 26 2.01 12.07 -1.28
N ARG A 27 0.72 11.99 -0.98
CA ARG A 27 0.24 11.82 0.39
C ARG A 27 0.80 12.87 1.38
N GLY A 28 1.01 14.08 0.92
CA GLY A 28 1.51 15.19 1.73
C GLY A 28 3.01 15.20 1.98
N ILE A 29 3.77 14.18 1.56
CA ILE A 29 5.23 14.10 1.74
C ILE A 29 6.00 14.31 0.43
N THR A 30 7.24 14.78 0.55
CA THR A 30 8.22 14.96 -0.53
C THR A 30 9.50 14.16 -0.31
N VAL A 31 9.60 13.49 0.84
CA VAL A 31 10.69 12.57 1.18
C VAL A 31 10.08 11.31 1.80
N ARG A 32 10.51 10.16 1.35
CA ARG A 32 10.14 8.88 1.93
C ARG A 32 11.25 8.38 2.84
N GLU A 33 10.96 8.29 4.11
CA GLU A 33 11.91 7.88 5.12
C GLU A 33 11.53 6.54 5.73
N GLY A 34 12.53 5.81 6.23
CA GLY A 34 12.34 4.54 6.89
C GLY A 34 13.62 3.97 7.44
N ALA A 35 13.52 2.78 8.03
CA ALA A 35 14.67 2.03 8.50
C ALA A 35 14.58 0.57 8.05
N LEU A 36 15.72 -0.02 7.79
CA LEU A 36 15.91 -1.40 7.40
C LEU A 36 16.51 -2.19 8.58
N ILE A 37 16.02 -3.41 8.74
CA ILE A 37 16.47 -4.36 9.76
C ILE A 37 16.95 -5.62 9.07
N GLU A 38 18.20 -6.02 9.33
CA GLU A 38 18.73 -7.29 8.85
C GLU A 38 18.51 -8.37 9.90
N GLY A 39 18.05 -9.53 9.46
CA GLY A 39 17.84 -10.69 10.32
C GLY A 39 18.11 -12.01 9.61
N PRO A 40 17.96 -13.16 10.28
CA PRO A 40 18.32 -14.48 9.73
C PRO A 40 17.52 -14.91 8.51
N ALA A 41 16.33 -14.35 8.27
CA ALA A 41 15.52 -14.66 7.11
C ALA A 41 15.68 -13.63 5.97
N GLY A 42 16.35 -12.52 6.20
CA GLY A 42 16.58 -11.47 5.21
C GLY A 42 16.37 -10.08 5.79
N TRP A 43 15.88 -9.15 4.97
CA TRP A 43 15.69 -7.76 5.33
C TRP A 43 14.21 -7.42 5.52
N GLY A 44 13.93 -6.62 6.55
CA GLY A 44 12.63 -6.01 6.79
C GLY A 44 12.71 -4.49 6.76
N GLU A 45 11.62 -3.82 6.38
CA GLU A 45 11.51 -2.37 6.38
C GLU A 45 10.51 -1.90 7.43
N PHE A 46 10.92 -0.93 8.26
CA PHE A 46 10.09 -0.20 9.20
C PHE A 46 10.00 1.25 8.76
N SER A 47 8.90 1.61 8.13
CA SER A 47 8.74 2.94 7.53
C SER A 47 7.36 3.58 7.77
N PRO A 48 6.84 3.58 9.02
CA PRO A 48 5.58 4.23 9.34
C PRO A 48 5.69 5.74 9.11
N PHE A 49 4.60 6.35 8.61
CA PHE A 49 4.53 7.80 8.42
C PHE A 49 4.64 8.55 9.76
N ALA A 50 5.02 9.83 9.68
CA ALA A 50 5.33 10.64 10.87
C ALA A 50 4.14 10.82 11.82
N GLU A 51 2.91 10.85 11.26
CA GLU A 51 1.68 11.01 12.04
C GLU A 51 1.27 9.80 12.88
N TYR A 52 1.92 8.63 12.69
CA TYR A 52 1.56 7.40 13.42
C TYR A 52 2.25 7.32 14.77
N GLY A 53 1.44 7.15 15.82
CA GLY A 53 1.92 6.93 17.18
C GLY A 53 2.47 5.50 17.42
N PRO A 54 3.10 5.26 18.58
CA PRO A 54 3.76 3.98 18.86
C PRO A 54 2.86 2.75 18.72
N ARG A 55 1.58 2.86 19.10
CA ARG A 55 0.62 1.75 18.99
C ARG A 55 0.35 1.36 17.53
N GLU A 56 0.23 2.33 16.62
CA GLU A 56 0.06 2.07 15.18
C GLU A 56 1.36 1.56 14.59
N CYS A 57 2.51 2.15 14.97
CA CYS A 57 3.84 1.73 14.55
C CYS A 57 4.18 0.27 14.94
N ALA A 58 3.57 -0.28 15.99
CA ALA A 58 3.80 -1.66 16.40
C ALA A 58 3.43 -2.68 15.29
N ARG A 59 2.40 -2.41 14.49
CA ARG A 59 2.05 -3.26 13.34
C ARG A 59 3.14 -3.20 12.25
N TRP A 60 3.66 -2.01 11.96
CA TRP A 60 4.75 -1.82 11.01
C TRP A 60 6.02 -2.53 11.46
N LEU A 61 6.31 -2.47 12.77
CA LEU A 61 7.44 -3.17 13.36
C LEU A 61 7.25 -4.70 13.28
N ALA A 62 6.05 -5.21 13.56
CA ALA A 62 5.75 -6.63 13.42
C ALA A 62 5.98 -7.12 11.97
N CYS A 63 5.59 -6.33 10.97
CA CYS A 63 5.84 -6.62 9.57
C CYS A 63 7.34 -6.68 9.25
N ALA A 64 8.12 -5.70 9.72
CA ALA A 64 9.56 -5.66 9.51
C ALA A 64 10.27 -6.87 10.16
N LEU A 65 9.87 -7.22 11.39
CA LEU A 65 10.40 -8.39 12.12
C LEU A 65 9.97 -9.71 11.45
N GLU A 66 8.74 -9.83 10.96
CA GLU A 66 8.33 -11.00 10.20
C GLU A 66 9.25 -11.23 9.00
N ALA A 67 9.50 -10.19 8.20
CA ALA A 67 10.37 -10.26 7.03
C ALA A 67 11.82 -10.63 7.41
N ALA A 68 12.38 -9.98 8.44
CA ALA A 68 13.76 -10.17 8.84
C ALA A 68 14.02 -11.51 9.56
N VAL A 69 13.05 -12.02 10.33
CA VAL A 69 13.27 -13.19 11.22
C VAL A 69 12.64 -14.47 10.71
N SER A 70 11.42 -14.40 10.16
CA SER A 70 10.62 -15.58 9.81
C SER A 70 10.51 -15.79 8.30
N GLY A 71 10.72 -14.77 7.49
CA GLY A 71 10.40 -14.79 6.06
C GLY A 71 8.90 -14.94 5.80
N TRP A 72 8.53 -15.12 4.55
CA TRP A 72 7.14 -15.14 4.09
C TRP A 72 6.66 -16.54 3.72
N PRO A 73 5.32 -16.74 3.63
CA PRO A 73 4.74 -17.97 3.11
C PRO A 73 5.18 -18.24 1.68
N GLN A 74 5.12 -19.52 1.26
CA GLN A 74 5.44 -19.91 -0.11
C GLN A 74 4.51 -19.22 -1.11
N PRO A 75 5.06 -18.65 -2.19
CA PRO A 75 4.27 -17.99 -3.22
C PRO A 75 3.51 -19.02 -4.08
N ARG A 76 2.31 -18.63 -4.54
CA ARG A 76 1.49 -19.40 -5.49
C ARG A 76 1.71 -18.98 -6.94
N ARG A 77 2.41 -17.86 -7.17
CA ARG A 77 2.72 -17.30 -8.51
C ARG A 77 4.09 -16.65 -8.52
N GLY A 78 4.72 -16.62 -9.68
CA GLY A 78 6.06 -16.04 -9.86
C GLY A 78 6.07 -14.56 -10.22
N ARG A 79 4.92 -13.99 -10.63
CA ARG A 79 4.75 -12.57 -10.94
C ARG A 79 3.37 -12.11 -10.47
N VAL A 80 3.24 -10.80 -10.19
CA VAL A 80 1.97 -10.14 -9.81
C VAL A 80 1.69 -8.99 -10.74
N GLY A 81 0.43 -8.89 -11.24
CA GLY A 81 -0.04 -7.75 -12.01
C GLY A 81 -0.11 -6.50 -11.14
N VAL A 82 0.26 -5.35 -11.70
CA VAL A 82 0.26 -4.08 -10.98
C VAL A 82 -0.36 -2.94 -11.78
N ASN A 83 -0.94 -1.99 -11.06
CA ASN A 83 -1.42 -0.74 -11.64
C ASN A 83 -0.37 0.38 -11.51
N VAL A 84 -0.34 1.29 -12.46
CA VAL A 84 0.34 2.56 -12.29
C VAL A 84 -0.46 3.47 -11.34
N THR A 85 0.23 4.19 -10.46
CA THR A 85 -0.37 5.22 -9.61
C THR A 85 -0.17 6.59 -10.24
N VAL A 86 -1.25 7.30 -10.51
CA VAL A 86 -1.24 8.66 -11.05
C VAL A 86 -1.53 9.64 -9.90
N PRO A 87 -0.54 10.44 -9.48
CA PRO A 87 -0.73 11.48 -8.47
C PRO A 87 -1.72 12.56 -8.92
N ALA A 88 -2.06 13.50 -8.03
CA ALA A 88 -2.93 14.64 -8.33
C ALA A 88 -2.21 15.71 -9.18
N VAL A 89 -1.80 15.33 -10.38
CA VAL A 89 -1.13 16.17 -11.40
C VAL A 89 -2.10 16.60 -12.49
N GLY A 90 -1.68 17.54 -13.35
CA GLY A 90 -2.47 17.95 -14.51
C GLY A 90 -2.67 16.82 -15.55
N PRO A 91 -3.65 16.98 -16.48
CA PRO A 91 -4.02 15.95 -17.45
C PRO A 91 -2.88 15.46 -18.34
N ASP A 92 -2.06 16.37 -18.87
CA ASP A 92 -0.91 16.01 -19.74
C ASP A 92 0.08 15.12 -19.02
N ARG A 93 0.44 15.50 -17.78
CA ARG A 93 1.36 14.71 -16.97
C ARG A 93 0.75 13.37 -16.57
N ALA A 94 -0.53 13.30 -16.30
CA ALA A 94 -1.24 12.05 -16.02
C ALA A 94 -1.17 11.10 -17.22
N SER A 95 -1.40 11.60 -18.43
CA SER A 95 -1.29 10.86 -19.70
C SER A 95 0.13 10.30 -19.90
N GLU A 96 1.17 11.13 -19.70
CA GLU A 96 2.59 10.72 -19.81
C GLU A 96 2.92 9.59 -18.83
N ILE A 97 2.48 9.70 -17.57
CA ILE A 97 2.72 8.68 -16.53
C ILE A 97 2.12 7.34 -16.96
N VAL A 98 0.89 7.34 -17.46
CA VAL A 98 0.22 6.12 -17.92
C VAL A 98 0.93 5.53 -19.14
N ALA A 99 1.20 6.34 -20.16
CA ALA A 99 1.85 5.90 -21.39
C ALA A 99 3.25 5.30 -21.15
N GLY A 100 4.01 5.88 -20.20
CA GLY A 100 5.35 5.40 -19.83
C GLY A 100 5.37 4.20 -18.90
N SER A 101 4.24 3.79 -18.31
CA SER A 101 4.21 2.78 -17.23
C SER A 101 4.23 1.33 -17.72
N GLY A 102 3.75 1.06 -18.93
CA GLY A 102 3.50 -0.29 -19.43
C GLY A 102 2.39 -1.05 -18.69
N CYS A 103 1.67 -0.41 -17.75
CA CYS A 103 0.56 -1.01 -17.01
C CYS A 103 -0.74 -0.97 -17.82
N ARG A 104 -1.61 -1.97 -17.58
CA ARG A 104 -2.96 -2.04 -18.17
C ARG A 104 -4.04 -1.54 -17.23
N THR A 105 -3.67 -1.14 -16.02
CA THR A 105 -4.55 -0.59 -14.99
C THR A 105 -3.91 0.68 -14.42
N ALA A 106 -4.68 1.74 -14.28
CA ALA A 106 -4.28 3.00 -13.67
C ALA A 106 -5.14 3.33 -12.46
N LYS A 107 -4.51 3.70 -11.34
CA LYS A 107 -5.18 4.25 -10.16
C LYS A 107 -4.89 5.74 -10.06
N VAL A 108 -5.95 6.57 -10.15
CA VAL A 108 -5.87 8.02 -10.23
C VAL A 108 -6.23 8.63 -8.88
N LYS A 109 -5.34 9.46 -8.35
CA LYS A 109 -5.65 10.25 -7.16
C LYS A 109 -6.61 11.38 -7.53
N VAL A 110 -7.69 11.49 -6.73
CA VAL A 110 -8.73 12.50 -6.83
C VAL A 110 -8.96 13.15 -5.46
N ALA A 111 -9.74 14.21 -5.41
CA ALA A 111 -10.09 14.92 -4.18
C ALA A 111 -8.87 15.53 -3.45
N GLU A 112 -7.81 15.88 -4.17
CA GLU A 112 -6.66 16.56 -3.56
C GLU A 112 -7.05 17.97 -3.08
N ALA A 113 -6.63 18.32 -1.86
CA ALA A 113 -6.94 19.60 -1.27
C ALA A 113 -6.48 20.77 -2.15
N GLY A 114 -7.39 21.69 -2.45
CA GLY A 114 -7.12 22.87 -3.28
C GLY A 114 -7.32 22.64 -4.78
N GLN A 115 -7.70 21.43 -5.22
CA GLN A 115 -8.12 21.16 -6.60
C GLN A 115 -9.66 21.17 -6.72
N ALA A 116 -10.16 21.50 -7.91
CA ALA A 116 -11.57 21.47 -8.22
C ALA A 116 -12.02 20.13 -8.79
N ASP A 117 -13.32 19.80 -8.70
CA ASP A 117 -13.93 18.61 -9.32
C ASP A 117 -13.59 18.50 -10.83
N ALA A 118 -13.49 19.64 -11.52
CA ALA A 118 -13.12 19.70 -12.94
C ALA A 118 -11.69 19.20 -13.21
N ASP A 119 -10.76 19.44 -12.29
CA ASP A 119 -9.36 18.98 -12.41
C ASP A 119 -9.30 17.45 -12.30
N ASP A 120 -10.07 16.88 -11.37
CA ASP A 120 -10.17 15.42 -11.21
C ASP A 120 -10.79 14.76 -12.44
N ILE A 121 -11.86 15.34 -12.97
CA ILE A 121 -12.55 14.84 -14.19
C ILE A 121 -11.58 14.88 -15.38
N ALA A 122 -10.89 16.00 -15.61
CA ALA A 122 -9.95 16.14 -16.72
C ALA A 122 -8.76 15.16 -16.60
N ARG A 123 -8.27 14.93 -15.37
CA ARG A 123 -7.21 13.95 -15.10
C ARG A 123 -7.66 12.53 -15.42
N VAL A 124 -8.84 12.13 -14.96
CA VAL A 124 -9.38 10.78 -15.22
C VAL A 124 -9.68 10.58 -16.72
N GLU A 125 -10.17 11.60 -17.41
CA GLU A 125 -10.36 11.58 -18.86
C GLU A 125 -9.05 11.34 -19.61
N ALA A 126 -8.01 12.12 -19.30
CA ALA A 126 -6.67 11.96 -19.90
C ALA A 126 -6.07 10.57 -19.63
N VAL A 127 -6.27 10.02 -18.43
CA VAL A 127 -5.84 8.67 -18.08
C VAL A 127 -6.62 7.63 -18.89
N ARG A 128 -7.93 7.79 -19.05
CA ARG A 128 -8.75 6.88 -19.88
C ARG A 128 -8.31 6.90 -21.34
N ASP A 129 -8.05 8.07 -21.89
CA ASP A 129 -7.56 8.21 -23.25
C ASP A 129 -6.19 7.54 -23.45
N ALA A 130 -5.27 7.76 -22.50
CA ALA A 130 -3.92 7.22 -22.56
C ALA A 130 -3.88 5.68 -22.40
N ILE A 131 -4.71 5.11 -21.51
CA ILE A 131 -4.72 3.67 -21.25
C ILE A 131 -5.56 2.90 -22.28
N GLY A 132 -6.40 3.59 -23.01
CA GLY A 132 -7.27 3.05 -24.04
C GLY A 132 -8.48 2.25 -23.49
N PRO A 133 -9.38 1.81 -24.37
CA PRO A 133 -10.68 1.22 -23.97
C PRO A 133 -10.54 -0.14 -23.27
N ALA A 134 -9.45 -0.89 -23.53
CA ALA A 134 -9.20 -2.17 -22.90
C ALA A 134 -8.52 -2.05 -21.53
N GLY A 135 -8.01 -0.85 -21.18
CA GLY A 135 -7.38 -0.59 -19.89
C GLY A 135 -8.41 -0.42 -18.77
N ARG A 136 -7.97 -0.54 -17.54
CA ARG A 136 -8.79 -0.37 -16.33
C ARG A 136 -8.43 0.92 -15.61
N VAL A 137 -9.44 1.66 -15.17
CA VAL A 137 -9.26 2.92 -14.43
C VAL A 137 -9.91 2.81 -13.07
N ARG A 138 -9.19 3.22 -12.04
CA ARG A 138 -9.62 3.32 -10.65
C ARG A 138 -9.41 4.73 -10.16
N VAL A 139 -10.21 5.17 -9.22
CA VAL A 139 -10.00 6.44 -8.52
C VAL A 139 -9.78 6.20 -7.04
N ASP A 140 -8.99 7.06 -6.37
CA ASP A 140 -8.71 6.97 -4.95
C ASP A 140 -8.83 8.37 -4.35
N ALA A 141 -9.86 8.56 -3.52
CA ALA A 141 -10.18 9.84 -2.88
C ALA A 141 -9.66 9.96 -1.44
N ASN A 142 -9.04 8.91 -0.88
CA ASN A 142 -8.50 8.88 0.48
C ASN A 142 -9.45 9.41 1.57
N GLY A 143 -10.75 9.17 1.40
CA GLY A 143 -11.79 9.55 2.36
C GLY A 143 -12.17 11.03 2.36
N ALA A 144 -11.83 11.78 1.31
CA ALA A 144 -11.96 13.22 1.32
C ALA A 144 -13.36 13.75 0.94
N TRP A 145 -14.24 12.92 0.38
CA TRP A 145 -15.57 13.36 -0.02
C TRP A 145 -16.63 13.08 1.05
N SER A 146 -17.65 13.97 1.13
CA SER A 146 -18.93 13.60 1.78
C SER A 146 -19.71 12.62 0.90
N VAL A 147 -20.73 11.98 1.44
CA VAL A 147 -21.56 11.01 0.69
C VAL A 147 -22.19 11.65 -0.55
N GLU A 148 -22.76 12.85 -0.42
CA GLU A 148 -23.40 13.57 -1.52
C GLU A 148 -22.38 13.97 -2.59
N HIS A 149 -21.17 14.41 -2.17
CA HIS A 149 -20.10 14.78 -3.09
C HIS A 149 -19.60 13.53 -3.82
N ALA A 150 -19.30 12.46 -3.10
CA ALA A 150 -18.87 11.18 -3.67
C ALA A 150 -19.89 10.63 -4.68
N ALA A 151 -21.18 10.63 -4.33
CA ALA A 151 -22.22 10.17 -5.23
C ALA A 151 -22.32 10.99 -6.53
N ARG A 152 -22.16 12.33 -6.44
CA ARG A 152 -22.12 13.22 -7.60
C ARG A 152 -20.88 12.94 -8.47
N MET A 153 -19.70 12.89 -7.85
CA MET A 153 -18.44 12.67 -8.57
C MET A 153 -18.37 11.28 -9.19
N LEU A 154 -18.77 10.23 -8.50
CA LEU A 154 -18.72 8.88 -9.05
C LEU A 154 -19.70 8.70 -10.22
N ARG A 155 -20.89 9.34 -10.19
CA ARG A 155 -21.77 9.36 -11.37
C ARG A 155 -21.13 10.08 -12.57
N ALA A 156 -20.43 11.21 -12.34
CA ALA A 156 -19.73 11.93 -13.39
C ALA A 156 -18.54 11.15 -13.96
N LEU A 157 -17.76 10.47 -13.08
CA LEU A 157 -16.56 9.73 -13.45
C LEU A 157 -16.87 8.34 -14.04
N ASN A 158 -18.03 7.75 -13.74
CA ASN A 158 -18.40 6.41 -14.25
C ASN A 158 -18.51 6.32 -15.76
N ARG A 159 -18.70 7.46 -16.44
CA ARG A 159 -18.65 7.52 -17.93
C ARG A 159 -17.32 7.06 -18.50
N PHE A 160 -16.25 7.10 -17.70
CA PHE A 160 -14.91 6.61 -18.05
C PHE A 160 -14.71 5.12 -17.75
N GLY A 161 -15.75 4.41 -17.30
CA GLY A 161 -15.72 2.97 -17.03
C GLY A 161 -14.81 2.62 -15.85
N LEU A 162 -15.13 3.14 -14.65
CA LEU A 162 -14.36 2.85 -13.44
C LEU A 162 -14.45 1.38 -13.04
N GLU A 163 -13.31 0.76 -12.75
CA GLU A 163 -13.26 -0.59 -12.19
C GLU A 163 -13.71 -0.58 -10.71
N TYR A 164 -13.28 0.43 -9.94
CA TYR A 164 -13.77 0.74 -8.59
C TYR A 164 -13.35 2.14 -8.14
N ALA A 165 -13.95 2.60 -7.03
CA ALA A 165 -13.54 3.79 -6.29
C ALA A 165 -12.98 3.39 -4.91
N GLU A 166 -11.71 3.76 -4.62
CA GLU A 166 -11.03 3.47 -3.36
C GLU A 166 -11.32 4.58 -2.35
N GLN A 167 -11.82 4.19 -1.18
CA GLN A 167 -12.10 5.02 -0.01
C GLN A 167 -12.66 6.41 -0.37
N PRO A 168 -13.84 6.49 -1.01
CA PRO A 168 -14.41 7.79 -1.36
C PRO A 168 -14.79 8.65 -0.15
N CYS A 169 -15.27 8.02 0.94
CA CYS A 169 -15.68 8.70 2.18
C CYS A 169 -14.84 8.24 3.38
N ALA A 170 -14.82 9.04 4.45
CA ALA A 170 -13.94 8.84 5.60
C ALA A 170 -14.35 7.67 6.51
N SER A 171 -15.65 7.49 6.75
CA SER A 171 -16.16 6.51 7.71
C SER A 171 -16.84 5.31 7.06
N LEU A 172 -16.93 4.20 7.81
CA LEU A 172 -17.66 2.99 7.40
C LEU A 172 -19.13 3.26 7.15
N ALA A 173 -19.75 4.12 7.97
CA ALA A 173 -21.17 4.46 7.83
C ALA A 173 -21.43 5.19 6.51
N GLU A 174 -20.58 6.17 6.17
CA GLU A 174 -20.65 6.91 4.91
C GLU A 174 -20.38 6.01 3.71
N LEU A 175 -19.42 5.09 3.80
CA LEU A 175 -19.18 4.11 2.72
C LEU A 175 -20.38 3.21 2.51
N ALA A 176 -20.98 2.69 3.60
CA ALA A 176 -22.17 1.85 3.53
C ALA A 176 -23.39 2.59 2.98
N GLU A 177 -23.53 3.88 3.27
CA GLU A 177 -24.54 4.74 2.68
C GLU A 177 -24.29 4.97 1.19
N LEU A 178 -23.08 5.40 0.83
CA LEU A 178 -22.68 5.66 -0.57
C LEU A 178 -22.86 4.44 -1.46
N ARG A 179 -22.49 3.24 -0.96
CA ARG A 179 -22.63 1.98 -1.70
C ARG A 179 -24.06 1.69 -2.19
N ARG A 180 -25.07 2.22 -1.49
CA ARG A 180 -26.49 2.11 -1.92
C ARG A 180 -26.91 3.15 -2.96
N LEU A 181 -26.08 4.17 -3.19
CA LEU A 181 -26.39 5.32 -4.04
C LEU A 181 -25.67 5.29 -5.40
N VAL A 182 -24.69 4.39 -5.56
CA VAL A 182 -23.83 4.34 -6.77
C VAL A 182 -23.66 2.90 -7.25
N ASP A 183 -23.49 2.73 -8.57
CA ASP A 183 -23.23 1.42 -9.19
C ASP A 183 -21.74 1.09 -9.29
N VAL A 184 -20.85 2.07 -9.06
CA VAL A 184 -19.39 1.88 -9.06
C VAL A 184 -19.01 1.05 -7.83
N PRO A 185 -18.30 -0.09 -7.97
CA PRO A 185 -17.82 -0.85 -6.83
C PRO A 185 -16.94 0.01 -5.90
N LEU A 186 -17.08 -0.17 -4.59
CA LEU A 186 -16.30 0.56 -3.59
C LEU A 186 -15.21 -0.34 -2.99
N ALA A 187 -14.00 0.20 -2.86
CA ALA A 187 -12.88 -0.46 -2.20
C ALA A 187 -12.51 0.27 -0.90
N ALA A 188 -12.34 -0.47 0.20
CA ALA A 188 -11.97 0.07 1.51
C ALA A 188 -10.45 -0.04 1.74
N ASP A 189 -9.75 1.07 1.99
CA ASP A 189 -8.32 1.16 2.36
C ASP A 189 -8.16 1.63 3.82
N GLU A 190 -8.40 2.91 4.10
CA GLU A 190 -8.25 3.48 5.44
C GLU A 190 -9.14 2.76 6.46
N SER A 191 -10.32 2.39 6.05
CA SER A 191 -11.28 1.64 6.88
C SER A 191 -10.83 0.22 7.23
N ILE A 192 -9.78 -0.29 6.58
CA ILE A 192 -9.11 -1.55 6.92
C ILE A 192 -7.83 -1.29 7.73
N ARG A 193 -6.88 -0.54 7.17
CA ARG A 193 -5.53 -0.42 7.72
C ARG A 193 -5.45 0.41 9.00
N ARG A 194 -6.38 1.32 9.22
CA ARG A 194 -6.45 2.16 10.43
C ARG A 194 -7.49 1.67 11.44
N ALA A 195 -8.33 0.73 11.06
CA ALA A 195 -9.38 0.21 11.92
C ALA A 195 -8.81 -0.57 13.13
N THR A 196 -9.52 -0.52 14.24
CA THR A 196 -9.31 -1.42 15.37
C THR A 196 -9.81 -2.83 15.03
N ASP A 197 -10.83 -2.93 14.19
CA ASP A 197 -11.39 -4.15 13.64
C ASP A 197 -11.50 -4.06 12.11
N PRO A 198 -10.54 -4.65 11.35
CA PRO A 198 -10.59 -4.68 9.90
C PRO A 198 -11.83 -5.40 9.33
N LEU A 199 -12.43 -6.31 10.08
CA LEU A 199 -13.59 -7.09 9.65
C LEU A 199 -14.90 -6.30 9.69
N ALA A 200 -14.92 -5.16 10.37
CA ALA A 200 -16.09 -4.29 10.46
C ALA A 200 -16.60 -3.81 9.09
N VAL A 201 -15.71 -3.72 8.08
CA VAL A 201 -16.07 -3.35 6.69
C VAL A 201 -17.09 -4.33 6.12
N ARG A 202 -16.86 -5.65 6.29
CA ARG A 202 -17.78 -6.68 5.83
C ARG A 202 -19.10 -6.65 6.61
N ALA A 203 -19.01 -6.54 7.94
CA ALA A 203 -20.20 -6.51 8.80
C ALA A 203 -21.12 -5.32 8.49
N ALA A 204 -20.54 -4.16 8.15
CA ALA A 204 -21.28 -2.96 7.76
C ALA A 204 -21.79 -3.00 6.31
N GLY A 205 -21.36 -3.97 5.49
CA GLY A 205 -21.64 -3.96 4.05
C GLY A 205 -21.10 -2.71 3.34
N ALA A 206 -19.95 -2.20 3.81
CA ALA A 206 -19.44 -0.88 3.43
C ALA A 206 -18.63 -0.87 2.13
N ALA A 207 -18.18 -2.03 1.64
CA ALA A 207 -17.36 -2.12 0.43
C ALA A 207 -17.59 -3.46 -0.31
N ASP A 208 -17.19 -3.49 -1.55
CA ASP A 208 -17.17 -4.67 -2.44
C ASP A 208 -15.78 -5.31 -2.50
N ILE A 209 -14.74 -4.52 -2.22
CA ILE A 209 -13.33 -4.86 -2.33
C ILE A 209 -12.60 -4.36 -1.08
N VAL A 210 -11.58 -5.09 -0.63
CA VAL A 210 -10.68 -4.63 0.44
C VAL A 210 -9.27 -4.40 -0.09
N VAL A 211 -8.69 -3.25 0.28
CA VAL A 211 -7.30 -2.91 -0.04
C VAL A 211 -6.44 -3.26 1.17
N LEU A 212 -5.46 -4.16 0.98
CA LEU A 212 -4.58 -4.61 2.04
C LEU A 212 -3.17 -4.04 1.83
N LYS A 213 -2.64 -3.39 2.86
CA LYS A 213 -1.26 -2.91 2.94
C LYS A 213 -0.53 -3.65 4.05
N VAL A 214 0.53 -4.36 3.72
CA VAL A 214 1.17 -5.34 4.61
C VAL A 214 1.72 -4.70 5.88
N GLN A 215 2.46 -3.60 5.76
CA GLN A 215 3.11 -2.98 6.92
C GLN A 215 2.09 -2.50 7.97
N PRO A 216 1.07 -1.67 7.62
CA PRO A 216 0.09 -1.23 8.62
C PRO A 216 -0.82 -2.34 9.15
N LEU A 217 -0.85 -3.51 8.51
CA LEU A 217 -1.62 -4.67 8.98
C LEU A 217 -0.80 -5.63 9.87
N GLY A 218 0.51 -5.45 9.97
CA GLY A 218 1.35 -6.23 10.87
C GLY A 218 2.01 -7.45 10.24
N GLY A 219 2.13 -7.48 8.91
CA GLY A 219 2.87 -8.52 8.19
C GLY A 219 2.00 -9.35 7.24
N VAL A 220 2.66 -10.20 6.47
CA VAL A 220 2.03 -11.02 5.41
C VAL A 220 1.04 -12.03 5.99
N ARG A 221 1.43 -12.74 7.05
CA ARG A 221 0.56 -13.75 7.68
C ARG A 221 -0.70 -13.13 8.28
N THR A 222 -0.55 -11.98 8.95
CA THR A 222 -1.70 -11.24 9.50
C THR A 222 -2.63 -10.74 8.38
N ALA A 223 -2.08 -10.21 7.29
CA ALA A 223 -2.86 -9.76 6.16
C ALA A 223 -3.61 -10.90 5.45
N LEU A 224 -3.00 -12.10 5.35
CA LEU A 224 -3.67 -13.31 4.82
C LEU A 224 -4.85 -13.76 5.70
N LEU A 225 -4.71 -13.68 7.04
CA LEU A 225 -5.81 -13.97 7.96
C LEU A 225 -6.96 -12.99 7.76
N ILE A 226 -6.66 -11.68 7.70
CA ILE A 226 -7.66 -10.64 7.44
C ILE A 226 -8.37 -10.89 6.11
N ALA A 227 -7.62 -11.19 5.04
CA ALA A 227 -8.20 -11.51 3.73
C ALA A 227 -9.17 -12.69 3.80
N SER A 228 -8.77 -13.77 4.46
CA SER A 228 -9.59 -14.98 4.63
C SER A 228 -10.87 -14.71 5.43
N GLU A 229 -10.77 -13.93 6.49
CA GLU A 229 -11.90 -13.63 7.39
C GLU A 229 -12.86 -12.59 6.81
N CYS A 230 -12.34 -11.59 6.07
CA CYS A 230 -13.16 -10.62 5.35
C CYS A 230 -14.00 -11.29 4.26
N GLY A 231 -13.43 -12.26 3.53
CA GLY A 231 -14.12 -12.99 2.46
C GLY A 231 -14.59 -12.10 1.30
N LEU A 232 -13.97 -10.93 1.13
CA LEU A 232 -14.17 -10.02 -0.01
C LEU A 232 -12.97 -10.12 -0.95
N PRO A 233 -13.13 -9.80 -2.25
CA PRO A 233 -12.02 -9.66 -3.18
C PRO A 233 -10.95 -8.71 -2.64
N VAL A 234 -9.68 -9.07 -2.83
CA VAL A 234 -8.52 -8.34 -2.28
C VAL A 234 -7.75 -7.64 -3.38
N VAL A 235 -7.35 -6.41 -3.11
CA VAL A 235 -6.29 -5.68 -3.81
C VAL A 235 -5.15 -5.46 -2.82
N VAL A 236 -3.94 -5.88 -3.17
CA VAL A 236 -2.75 -5.55 -2.37
C VAL A 236 -2.21 -4.21 -2.84
N SER A 237 -1.88 -3.33 -1.90
CA SER A 237 -1.35 -1.99 -2.20
C SER A 237 -0.13 -1.68 -1.33
N SER A 238 0.62 -0.68 -1.75
CA SER A 238 1.83 -0.17 -1.11
C SER A 238 1.53 1.02 -0.20
N ALA A 239 2.41 1.25 0.78
CA ALA A 239 2.52 2.51 1.51
C ALA A 239 3.76 3.30 1.06
N VAL A 240 4.15 3.16 -0.23
CA VAL A 240 5.31 3.81 -0.86
C VAL A 240 6.62 3.38 -0.22
N GLU A 241 6.77 2.10 0.05
CA GLU A 241 8.00 1.51 0.59
C GLU A 241 9.15 1.53 -0.43
N SER A 242 10.40 1.37 0.05
CA SER A 242 11.52 0.94 -0.80
C SER A 242 11.27 -0.49 -1.32
N SER A 243 12.08 -0.98 -2.25
CA SER A 243 11.94 -2.37 -2.71
C SER A 243 12.01 -3.40 -1.60
N VAL A 244 12.72 -3.11 -0.51
CA VAL A 244 12.80 -4.02 0.65
C VAL A 244 11.42 -4.18 1.31
N GLY A 245 10.72 -3.07 1.59
CA GLY A 245 9.37 -3.12 2.16
C GLY A 245 8.32 -3.57 1.14
N LEU A 246 8.46 -3.13 -0.13
CA LEU A 246 7.57 -3.51 -1.22
C LEU A 246 7.53 -5.03 -1.44
N ALA A 247 8.66 -5.71 -1.22
CA ALA A 247 8.76 -7.17 -1.33
C ALA A 247 7.75 -7.89 -0.41
N ALA A 248 7.42 -7.35 0.76
CA ALA A 248 6.38 -7.91 1.62
C ALA A 248 4.99 -7.80 0.99
N GLY A 249 4.68 -6.67 0.32
CA GLY A 249 3.44 -6.51 -0.45
C GLY A 249 3.35 -7.51 -1.62
N VAL A 250 4.46 -7.68 -2.34
CA VAL A 250 4.58 -8.68 -3.42
C VAL A 250 4.40 -10.10 -2.86
N ALA A 251 4.98 -10.41 -1.70
CA ALA A 251 4.84 -11.71 -1.05
C ALA A 251 3.38 -11.99 -0.64
N LEU A 252 2.66 -10.99 -0.09
CA LEU A 252 1.23 -11.13 0.19
C LEU A 252 0.44 -11.43 -1.09
N ALA A 253 0.62 -10.61 -2.13
CA ALA A 253 -0.07 -10.79 -3.41
C ALA A 253 0.22 -12.17 -4.03
N ALA A 254 1.46 -12.65 -3.89
CA ALA A 254 1.87 -13.95 -4.39
C ALA A 254 1.30 -15.12 -3.58
N ALA A 255 1.03 -14.96 -2.29
CA ALA A 255 0.52 -16.00 -1.39
C ALA A 255 -1.01 -16.13 -1.41
N LEU A 256 -1.74 -15.07 -1.79
CA LEU A 256 -3.20 -15.08 -1.88
C LEU A 256 -3.68 -16.17 -2.85
N PRO A 257 -4.75 -16.95 -2.50
CA PRO A 257 -5.32 -17.95 -3.40
C PRO A 257 -5.80 -17.33 -4.72
N GLU A 258 -6.58 -16.27 -4.61
CA GLU A 258 -7.13 -15.51 -5.73
C GLU A 258 -6.59 -14.08 -5.71
N LEU A 259 -6.31 -13.54 -6.90
CA LEU A 259 -5.83 -12.18 -7.10
C LEU A 259 -6.48 -11.61 -8.38
N PRO A 260 -7.78 -11.26 -8.30
CA PRO A 260 -8.54 -10.88 -9.49
C PRO A 260 -8.19 -9.47 -10.01
N TYR A 261 -7.52 -8.66 -9.21
CA TYR A 261 -7.18 -7.28 -9.52
C TYR A 261 -5.67 -7.06 -9.58
N ASP A 262 -5.22 -6.18 -10.47
CA ASP A 262 -3.86 -5.68 -10.45
C ASP A 262 -3.58 -4.94 -9.13
N CYS A 263 -2.39 -5.11 -8.57
CA CYS A 263 -2.01 -4.59 -7.27
C CYS A 263 -1.47 -3.17 -7.33
N GLY A 264 -1.74 -2.34 -6.33
CA GLY A 264 -1.18 -0.99 -6.19
C GLY A 264 0.27 -1.01 -5.69
N LEU A 265 1.14 -1.80 -6.33
CA LEU A 265 2.53 -2.04 -5.90
C LEU A 265 3.59 -1.40 -6.82
N ALA A 266 3.21 -0.79 -7.96
CA ALA A 266 4.15 -0.11 -8.86
C ALA A 266 4.47 1.31 -8.35
N THR A 267 4.93 1.43 -7.11
CA THR A 267 5.16 2.72 -6.44
C THR A 267 6.62 3.19 -6.46
N MET A 268 7.56 2.37 -6.98
CA MET A 268 8.95 2.77 -7.13
C MET A 268 9.13 4.00 -8.03
N SER A 269 8.25 4.20 -9.01
CA SER A 269 8.25 5.39 -9.87
C SER A 269 7.94 6.71 -9.14
N LEU A 270 7.45 6.65 -7.90
CA LEU A 270 7.21 7.82 -7.06
C LEU A 270 8.45 8.27 -6.29
N LEU A 271 9.50 7.46 -6.25
CA LEU A 271 10.76 7.72 -5.54
C LEU A 271 11.85 8.15 -6.52
N ALA A 272 12.76 9.02 -6.07
CA ALA A 272 13.91 9.43 -6.88
C ALA A 272 14.97 8.33 -7.03
N GLY A 273 14.88 7.27 -6.23
CA GLY A 273 15.79 6.13 -6.27
C GLY A 273 15.34 5.03 -5.30
N ASP A 274 16.22 4.08 -5.04
CA ASP A 274 15.98 2.95 -4.16
C ASP A 274 17.24 2.62 -3.35
N VAL A 275 17.06 1.83 -2.30
CA VAL A 275 18.14 1.31 -1.45
C VAL A 275 18.80 0.05 -2.02
N THR A 276 18.27 -0.52 -3.10
CA THR A 276 18.78 -1.73 -3.76
C THR A 276 19.35 -1.41 -5.14
N ALA A 277 20.31 -2.19 -5.62
CA ALA A 277 20.83 -2.12 -6.97
C ALA A 277 19.87 -2.69 -8.03
N ASP A 278 18.96 -3.57 -7.62
CA ASP A 278 17.93 -4.20 -8.45
C ASP A 278 16.53 -3.90 -7.91
N PRO A 279 15.96 -2.72 -8.24
CA PRO A 279 14.66 -2.29 -7.76
C PRO A 279 13.51 -3.23 -8.17
N LEU A 280 12.48 -3.34 -7.33
CA LEU A 280 11.19 -3.93 -7.69
C LEU A 280 10.38 -2.93 -8.53
N ALA A 281 10.86 -2.65 -9.73
CA ALA A 281 10.19 -1.81 -10.71
C ALA A 281 9.24 -2.64 -11.58
N ALA A 282 8.11 -2.04 -11.97
CA ALA A 282 7.14 -2.70 -12.84
C ALA A 282 7.71 -2.88 -14.26
N GLU A 283 7.66 -4.12 -14.76
CA GLU A 283 7.99 -4.47 -16.13
C GLU A 283 6.75 -5.04 -16.82
N HIS A 284 6.33 -4.39 -17.90
CA HIS A 284 5.12 -4.80 -18.65
C HIS A 284 3.89 -5.00 -17.74
N GLY A 285 3.70 -4.09 -16.77
CA GLY A 285 2.58 -4.13 -15.83
C GLY A 285 2.63 -5.25 -14.81
N THR A 286 3.80 -5.85 -14.54
CA THR A 286 3.97 -6.89 -13.54
C THR A 286 5.22 -6.67 -12.68
N LEU A 287 5.23 -7.23 -11.45
CA LEU A 287 6.42 -7.33 -10.59
C LEU A 287 6.85 -8.78 -10.43
N PRO A 288 8.16 -9.07 -10.42
CA PRO A 288 8.66 -10.40 -10.06
C PRO A 288 8.44 -10.67 -8.55
N VAL A 289 8.17 -11.93 -8.22
CA VAL A 289 8.05 -12.37 -6.82
C VAL A 289 9.43 -12.77 -6.31
N ARG A 290 10.06 -11.87 -5.56
CA ARG A 290 11.37 -12.08 -4.94
C ARG A 290 11.56 -11.20 -3.72
N ALA A 291 12.47 -11.56 -2.86
CA ALA A 291 13.00 -10.68 -1.84
C ALA A 291 13.87 -9.58 -2.46
N ALA A 292 14.08 -8.50 -1.73
CA ALA A 292 15.02 -7.45 -2.04
C ALA A 292 15.96 -7.22 -0.84
N ALA A 293 17.23 -6.97 -1.14
CA ALA A 293 18.23 -6.63 -0.14
C ALA A 293 18.86 -5.28 -0.49
N PRO A 294 19.23 -4.46 0.49
CA PRO A 294 19.91 -3.20 0.23
C PRO A 294 21.30 -3.45 -0.38
N ASP A 295 21.64 -2.58 -1.30
CA ASP A 295 22.99 -2.46 -1.83
C ASP A 295 23.76 -1.41 -1.03
N PRO A 296 25.01 -1.66 -0.59
CA PRO A 296 25.74 -0.73 0.27
C PRO A 296 25.93 0.67 -0.30
N GLU A 297 26.20 0.79 -1.61
CA GLU A 297 26.41 2.08 -2.28
C GLU A 297 25.08 2.85 -2.39
N ARG A 298 24.00 2.16 -2.79
CA ARG A 298 22.66 2.74 -2.90
C ARG A 298 22.15 3.19 -1.53
N LEU A 299 22.31 2.34 -0.53
CA LEU A 299 21.89 2.67 0.83
C LEU A 299 22.70 3.85 1.38
N SER A 300 24.01 3.92 1.10
CA SER A 300 24.86 5.06 1.49
C SER A 300 24.41 6.37 0.84
N ALA A 301 23.96 6.33 -0.41
CA ALA A 301 23.47 7.51 -1.14
C ALA A 301 22.21 8.12 -0.51
N TRP A 302 21.41 7.33 0.18
CA TRP A 302 20.15 7.73 0.82
C TRP A 302 20.21 7.65 2.36
N ALA A 303 21.41 7.49 2.94
CA ALA A 303 21.57 7.27 4.38
C ALA A 303 20.99 8.41 5.22
N ALA A 304 20.31 8.06 6.30
CA ALA A 304 19.77 8.97 7.29
C ALA A 304 20.22 8.54 8.70
N ASP A 305 20.00 9.39 9.70
CA ASP A 305 20.31 9.06 11.10
C ASP A 305 19.40 7.92 11.58
N PRO A 306 19.95 6.77 12.02
CA PRO A 306 19.18 5.66 12.55
C PRO A 306 18.64 5.89 13.97
N ALA A 307 19.17 6.85 14.72
CA ALA A 307 18.80 7.03 16.13
C ALA A 307 17.32 7.34 16.37
N PRO A 308 16.66 8.26 15.61
CA PRO A 308 15.22 8.49 15.73
C PRO A 308 14.39 7.24 15.41
N TRP A 309 14.82 6.46 14.42
CA TRP A 309 14.14 5.23 14.00
C TRP A 309 14.25 4.13 15.04
N THR A 310 15.45 3.95 15.64
CA THR A 310 15.69 3.03 16.76
C THR A 310 14.80 3.38 17.95
N ALA A 311 14.74 4.66 18.34
CA ALA A 311 13.88 5.13 19.42
C ALA A 311 12.39 4.84 19.11
N ARG A 312 11.97 5.06 17.85
CA ARG A 312 10.59 4.81 17.41
C ARG A 312 10.24 3.32 17.39
N MET A 313 11.20 2.45 17.01
CA MET A 313 11.05 0.99 17.10
C MET A 313 10.90 0.52 18.55
N LEU A 314 11.73 1.03 19.48
CA LEU A 314 11.63 0.69 20.89
C LEU A 314 10.29 1.12 21.50
N ALA A 315 9.82 2.32 21.20
CA ALA A 315 8.49 2.78 21.63
C ALA A 315 7.36 1.92 21.05
N ALA A 316 7.47 1.49 19.79
CA ALA A 316 6.51 0.60 19.16
C ALA A 316 6.51 -0.80 19.75
N ALA A 317 7.69 -1.30 20.18
CA ALA A 317 7.84 -2.64 20.74
C ALA A 317 7.04 -2.84 22.04
N GLU A 318 6.76 -1.76 22.79
CA GLU A 318 5.89 -1.82 23.97
C GLU A 318 4.47 -2.30 23.64
N PHE A 319 4.03 -2.15 22.38
CA PHE A 319 2.71 -2.54 21.90
C PHE A 319 2.72 -3.77 21.01
N LEU A 320 3.87 -4.42 20.78
CA LEU A 320 3.94 -5.68 20.05
C LEU A 320 3.12 -6.76 20.76
N ARG A 321 2.26 -7.42 20.01
CA ARG A 321 1.58 -8.63 20.46
C ARG A 321 2.37 -9.85 20.00
N PRO A 322 2.36 -10.96 20.78
CA PRO A 322 2.89 -12.23 20.28
C PRO A 322 2.29 -12.56 18.91
N ALA A 323 3.11 -13.13 18.02
CA ALA A 323 2.61 -13.58 16.71
C ALA A 323 1.41 -14.52 16.93
N ALA A 324 0.28 -14.22 16.30
CA ALA A 324 -0.88 -15.09 16.32
C ALA A 324 -0.50 -16.39 15.60
N GLU A 325 -0.51 -17.51 16.31
CA GLU A 325 -0.44 -18.81 15.66
C GLU A 325 -1.71 -19.00 14.80
N PRO A 326 -1.58 -19.47 13.55
CA PRO A 326 -2.74 -19.80 12.75
C PRO A 326 -3.53 -20.89 13.49
N ARG A 327 -4.74 -20.58 13.90
CA ARG A 327 -5.68 -21.61 14.34
C ARG A 327 -5.98 -22.49 13.12
N MET A 328 -5.30 -23.62 13.02
CA MET A 328 -5.70 -24.67 12.08
C MET A 328 -7.11 -25.09 12.46
N ARG A 329 -8.09 -24.66 11.68
CA ARG A 329 -9.42 -25.27 11.74
C ARG A 329 -9.22 -26.70 11.20
N ARG A 330 -9.44 -27.66 12.08
CA ARG A 330 -9.56 -29.09 11.71
C ARG A 330 -10.85 -29.30 10.91
#